data_599e05a4dd8ac32b30971226ae7066db
#
_entry.id   599e05a4dd8ac32b30971226ae7066db
#
_cell.length_a   1.000
_cell.length_b   1.000
_cell.length_c   1.000
_cell.angle_alpha   90.00
_cell.angle_beta   90.00
_cell.angle_gamma   90.00
#
_symmetry.space_group_name_H-M   'P 1'
#
loop_
_entity.id
_entity.type
_entity.pdbx_description
1 polymer ?
#
loop_
_entity_poly.entity_id
_entity_poly.type
_entity_poly.pdbx_seq_one_letter_code
_entity_poly.pdbx_strand_id
1 'polypeptide(L)'
;MTKKQEFKSRIDTIQTKEPVGNRIEFDIDIKGMTDVGLNKKGELTTKWNPNNARFDYSNVYELSHTKGKLVELMELATVINIDDVKMNRVDICTDSTINFVENAKMIQLLHKCLVGRLKGGKLWVNIDDSDNNYSNFRFANRDWNVEFYDKKKESESKSLYNTRFEVRCLRVKCQEFEYHIDKTIDLWKSATNNLEVVEKIEIEKLKRIVDQERIDCSDMKFTTFVDRHNDEIFTIEQLRELYKYWGLKGSFNAWLQKYRNAHMIELINKTQLNEVVKEVVKSLKIYKKS
;
A
#
# COMPACT_ATOMS: atom_id res chain seq x y z
N MET A 1 24.04 6.58 13.14
CA MET A 1 22.89 5.99 13.85
C MET A 1 21.67 6.11 12.95
N THR A 2 21.25 5.02 12.33
CA THR A 2 20.00 4.97 11.57
C THR A 2 18.84 5.19 12.55
N LYS A 3 18.06 6.26 12.34
CA LYS A 3 16.85 6.50 13.15
C LYS A 3 15.98 5.24 13.08
N LYS A 4 15.56 4.73 14.23
CA LYS A 4 14.65 3.59 14.32
C LYS A 4 13.36 3.97 13.57
N GLN A 5 12.99 3.16 12.58
CA GLN A 5 11.75 3.36 11.84
C GLN A 5 10.55 3.10 12.78
N GLU A 6 9.57 3.96 12.71
CA GLU A 6 8.34 3.86 13.49
C GLU A 6 7.18 3.43 12.60
N PHE A 7 6.31 2.57 13.12
CA PHE A 7 5.12 2.06 12.44
C PHE A 7 3.92 2.16 13.37
N LYS A 8 2.84 2.78 12.91
CA LYS A 8 1.58 2.92 13.65
C LYS A 8 0.40 2.52 12.77
N SER A 9 -0.38 1.54 13.22
CA SER A 9 -1.55 1.04 12.51
C SER A 9 -2.85 1.60 13.08
N ARG A 10 -3.85 1.75 12.21
CA ARG A 10 -5.20 2.19 12.58
C ARG A 10 -6.22 1.83 11.50
N ILE A 11 -7.50 1.93 11.85
CA ILE A 11 -8.58 2.05 10.88
C ILE A 11 -8.69 3.52 10.48
N ASP A 12 -8.59 3.82 9.18
CA ASP A 12 -8.66 5.17 8.65
C ASP A 12 -10.08 5.56 8.27
N THR A 13 -10.75 4.73 7.49
CA THR A 13 -12.09 5.01 6.98
C THR A 13 -12.95 3.75 7.03
N ILE A 14 -14.23 3.94 7.37
CA ILE A 14 -15.25 2.91 7.31
C ILE A 14 -16.35 3.41 6.39
N GLN A 15 -16.81 2.57 5.50
CA GLN A 15 -18.03 2.84 4.75
C GLN A 15 -19.15 1.93 5.22
N THR A 16 -20.29 2.50 5.51
CA THR A 16 -21.47 1.78 5.95
C THR A 16 -22.57 1.83 4.91
N LYS A 17 -23.54 0.97 5.06
CA LYS A 17 -24.83 1.00 4.39
C LYS A 17 -25.93 0.74 5.39
N GLU A 18 -27.05 1.39 5.22
CA GLU A 18 -28.20 1.32 6.08
C GLU A 18 -29.49 1.50 5.28
N PRO A 19 -30.66 0.97 5.74
CA PRO A 19 -31.95 1.24 5.14
C PRO A 19 -32.26 2.74 5.16
N VAL A 20 -32.92 3.23 4.11
CA VAL A 20 -33.43 4.61 4.09
C VAL A 20 -34.46 4.77 5.21
N GLY A 21 -34.32 5.81 6.01
CA GLY A 21 -35.19 6.08 7.15
C GLY A 21 -34.53 5.87 8.52
N ASN A 22 -33.32 5.33 8.56
CA ASN A 22 -32.51 5.28 9.77
C ASN A 22 -31.93 6.65 10.17
N ARG A 23 -32.14 7.67 9.34
CA ARG A 23 -31.71 9.05 9.58
C ARG A 23 -32.89 9.99 9.52
N ILE A 24 -32.91 10.93 10.44
CA ILE A 24 -33.96 11.92 10.57
C ILE A 24 -33.68 13.18 9.71
N GLU A 25 -32.38 13.58 9.68
CA GLU A 25 -31.95 14.80 8.97
C GLU A 25 -30.55 14.59 8.31
N PHE A 26 -30.38 15.23 7.13
CA PHE A 26 -29.14 15.11 6.34
C PHE A 26 -28.32 16.41 6.28
N ASP A 27 -28.84 17.50 6.85
CA ASP A 27 -28.29 18.86 6.69
C ASP A 27 -27.17 19.19 7.72
N ILE A 28 -26.65 18.21 8.46
CA ILE A 28 -25.65 18.45 9.47
C ILE A 28 -24.27 18.16 8.88
N ASP A 29 -23.43 19.18 8.76
CA ASP A 29 -22.01 19.04 8.46
C ASP A 29 -21.28 18.41 9.65
N ILE A 30 -21.25 17.08 9.67
CA ILE A 30 -20.54 16.32 10.70
C ILE A 30 -19.12 16.05 10.21
N LYS A 31 -18.15 16.70 10.87
CA LYS A 31 -16.73 16.47 10.60
C LYS A 31 -16.39 14.98 10.80
N GLY A 32 -15.85 14.35 9.77
CA GLY A 32 -15.56 12.91 9.76
C GLY A 32 -16.63 12.06 9.08
N MET A 33 -17.74 12.65 8.64
CA MET A 33 -18.73 12.00 7.80
C MET A 33 -18.65 12.57 6.37
N THR A 34 -18.50 11.69 5.38
CA THR A 34 -18.40 12.09 3.97
C THR A 34 -19.13 11.12 3.04
N ASP A 35 -19.28 11.50 1.78
CA ASP A 35 -19.84 10.66 0.71
C ASP A 35 -21.20 10.02 1.05
N VAL A 36 -22.09 10.83 1.60
CA VAL A 36 -23.47 10.41 1.88
C VAL A 36 -24.25 10.30 0.57
N GLY A 37 -24.83 9.13 0.31
CA GLY A 37 -25.58 8.92 -0.93
C GLY A 37 -26.36 7.59 -0.95
N LEU A 38 -27.19 7.44 -1.95
CA LEU A 38 -27.94 6.19 -2.17
C LEU A 38 -27.17 5.27 -3.10
N ASN A 39 -27.06 4.00 -2.75
CA ASN A 39 -26.55 2.97 -3.65
C ASN A 39 -27.64 2.52 -4.65
N LYS A 40 -27.27 1.65 -5.59
CA LYS A 40 -28.19 1.12 -6.62
C LYS A 40 -29.39 0.34 -6.06
N LYS A 41 -29.36 -0.05 -4.77
CA LYS A 41 -30.43 -0.76 -4.07
C LYS A 41 -31.31 0.17 -3.24
N GLY A 42 -31.06 1.47 -3.26
CA GLY A 42 -31.74 2.44 -2.43
C GLY A 42 -31.29 2.43 -0.97
N GLU A 43 -30.19 1.73 -0.61
CA GLU A 43 -29.62 1.81 0.73
C GLU A 43 -28.76 3.07 0.84
N LEU A 44 -28.83 3.76 1.98
CA LEU A 44 -27.98 4.89 2.28
C LEU A 44 -26.56 4.42 2.55
N THR A 45 -25.58 5.06 1.91
CA THR A 45 -24.16 4.80 2.12
C THR A 45 -23.48 6.02 2.68
N THR A 46 -22.59 5.83 3.65
CA THR A 46 -21.83 6.92 4.27
C THR A 46 -20.41 6.45 4.55
N LYS A 47 -19.44 7.35 4.35
CA LYS A 47 -18.07 7.15 4.82
C LYS A 47 -17.87 7.85 6.14
N TRP A 48 -17.22 7.14 7.06
CA TRP A 48 -16.89 7.60 8.40
C TRP A 48 -15.39 7.58 8.58
N ASN A 49 -14.83 8.72 8.98
CA ASN A 49 -13.42 8.82 9.34
C ASN A 49 -13.31 9.15 10.85
N PRO A 50 -13.06 8.16 11.71
CA PRO A 50 -12.96 8.36 13.15
C PRO A 50 -11.81 9.29 13.56
N ASN A 51 -10.79 9.46 12.70
CA ASN A 51 -9.66 10.35 12.95
C ASN A 51 -10.00 11.83 12.73
N ASN A 52 -11.06 12.13 11.98
CA ASN A 52 -11.54 13.49 11.70
C ASN A 52 -12.75 13.86 12.55
N ALA A 53 -13.14 13.02 13.51
CA ALA A 53 -14.29 13.27 14.37
C ALA A 53 -14.06 14.52 15.25
N ARG A 54 -15.06 15.40 15.29
CA ARG A 54 -15.04 16.67 16.03
C ARG A 54 -13.91 17.62 15.59
N PHE A 55 -13.30 18.39 16.42
CA PHE A 55 -12.48 19.55 16.06
C PHE A 55 -10.97 19.24 15.95
N ASP A 56 -10.53 18.06 16.40
CA ASP A 56 -9.13 17.69 16.41
C ASP A 56 -8.81 16.60 15.41
N TYR A 57 -7.80 16.87 14.56
CA TYR A 57 -7.16 15.87 13.72
C TYR A 57 -6.28 14.99 14.63
N SER A 58 -6.90 14.12 15.40
CA SER A 58 -6.20 13.18 16.25
C SER A 58 -6.12 11.82 15.55
N ASN A 59 -4.91 11.35 15.33
CA ASN A 59 -4.70 9.99 14.84
C ASN A 59 -5.04 9.00 15.98
N VAL A 60 -6.11 8.23 15.78
CA VAL A 60 -6.55 7.24 16.76
C VAL A 60 -5.84 5.93 16.46
N TYR A 61 -4.86 5.58 17.29
CA TYR A 61 -4.06 4.35 17.16
C TYR A 61 -4.46 3.24 18.14
N GLU A 62 -5.67 3.32 18.71
CA GLU A 62 -6.26 2.32 19.57
C GLU A 62 -7.62 1.87 19.03
N LEU A 63 -7.84 0.56 18.94
CA LEU A 63 -9.07 0.01 18.35
C LEU A 63 -10.31 0.35 19.19
N SER A 64 -10.19 0.33 20.50
CA SER A 64 -11.25 0.72 21.44
C SER A 64 -11.70 2.16 21.21
N HIS A 65 -10.75 3.09 21.07
CA HIS A 65 -11.04 4.48 20.77
C HIS A 65 -11.67 4.65 19.38
N THR A 66 -11.22 3.89 18.38
CA THR A 66 -11.83 3.91 17.03
C THR A 66 -13.28 3.50 17.08
N LYS A 67 -13.61 2.43 17.83
CA LYS A 67 -14.99 1.98 18.04
C LYS A 67 -15.84 3.04 18.72
N GLY A 68 -15.34 3.62 19.80
CA GLY A 68 -16.03 4.70 20.52
C GLY A 68 -16.31 5.93 19.66
N LYS A 69 -15.31 6.37 18.89
CA LYS A 69 -15.47 7.50 17.96
C LYS A 69 -16.46 7.22 16.84
N LEU A 70 -16.52 5.99 16.34
CA LEU A 70 -17.48 5.61 15.31
C LEU A 70 -18.92 5.67 15.85
N VAL A 71 -19.16 5.14 17.06
CA VAL A 71 -20.47 5.24 17.72
C VAL A 71 -20.87 6.70 17.92
N GLU A 72 -19.97 7.52 18.45
CA GLU A 72 -20.18 8.95 18.65
C GLU A 72 -20.56 9.68 17.34
N LEU A 73 -19.87 9.39 16.23
CA LEU A 73 -20.18 9.95 14.92
C LEU A 73 -21.56 9.53 14.41
N MET A 74 -21.93 8.26 14.61
CA MET A 74 -23.23 7.74 14.20
C MET A 74 -24.37 8.35 15.03
N GLU A 75 -24.17 8.54 16.33
CA GLU A 75 -25.11 9.23 17.22
C GLU A 75 -25.29 10.69 16.82
N LEU A 76 -24.20 11.42 16.54
CA LEU A 76 -24.25 12.78 16.03
C LEU A 76 -24.98 12.91 14.69
N ALA A 77 -24.86 11.87 13.84
CA ALA A 77 -25.57 11.81 12.56
C ALA A 77 -27.04 11.38 12.70
N THR A 78 -27.55 11.28 13.94
CA THR A 78 -28.95 10.88 14.21
C THR A 78 -29.34 9.55 13.58
N VAL A 79 -28.43 8.56 13.61
CA VAL A 79 -28.76 7.20 13.20
C VAL A 79 -29.73 6.61 14.24
N ILE A 80 -30.94 6.26 13.81
CA ILE A 80 -32.02 5.81 14.73
C ILE A 80 -31.72 4.42 15.29
N ASN A 81 -31.20 3.53 14.44
CA ASN A 81 -30.90 2.16 14.83
C ASN A 81 -29.51 1.75 14.32
N ILE A 82 -28.53 1.81 15.22
CA ILE A 82 -27.13 1.46 14.91
C ILE A 82 -26.98 -0.01 14.50
N ASP A 83 -27.83 -0.91 15.01
CA ASP A 83 -27.78 -2.33 14.70
C ASP A 83 -28.14 -2.64 13.23
N ASP A 84 -28.86 -1.75 12.56
CA ASP A 84 -29.19 -1.88 11.14
C ASP A 84 -28.06 -1.37 10.22
N VAL A 85 -27.08 -0.68 10.78
CA VAL A 85 -25.93 -0.13 10.02
C VAL A 85 -24.91 -1.24 9.77
N LYS A 86 -24.66 -1.52 8.49
CA LYS A 86 -23.70 -2.55 8.08
C LYS A 86 -22.50 -1.96 7.40
N MET A 87 -21.31 -2.35 7.87
CA MET A 87 -20.07 -2.03 7.16
C MET A 87 -20.04 -2.69 5.78
N ASN A 88 -19.61 -1.97 4.77
CA ASN A 88 -19.37 -2.49 3.43
C ASN A 88 -17.94 -2.25 2.95
N ARG A 89 -17.19 -1.41 3.64
CA ARG A 89 -15.76 -1.14 3.42
C ARG A 89 -15.08 -0.78 4.73
N VAL A 90 -13.86 -1.28 4.93
CA VAL A 90 -12.96 -0.92 6.03
C VAL A 90 -11.58 -0.64 5.46
N ASP A 91 -11.03 0.52 5.73
CA ASP A 91 -9.69 0.92 5.34
C ASP A 91 -8.77 0.79 6.56
N ILE A 92 -7.79 -0.09 6.45
CA ILE A 92 -6.79 -0.35 7.48
C ILE A 92 -5.46 0.18 6.96
N CYS A 93 -4.85 1.10 7.68
CA CYS A 93 -3.59 1.68 7.29
C CYS A 93 -2.50 1.49 8.35
N THR A 94 -1.26 1.53 7.90
CA THR A 94 -0.06 1.64 8.73
C THR A 94 0.75 2.83 8.24
N ASP A 95 0.92 3.81 9.11
CA ASP A 95 1.75 4.98 8.88
C ASP A 95 3.19 4.68 9.31
N SER A 96 4.18 5.13 8.54
CA SER A 96 5.60 4.88 8.78
C SER A 96 6.45 6.12 8.57
N THR A 97 7.55 6.22 9.32
CA THR A 97 8.59 7.24 9.13
C THR A 97 9.56 6.94 7.97
N ILE A 98 9.37 5.82 7.24
CA ILE A 98 10.13 5.53 6.02
C ILE A 98 9.89 6.68 5.02
N ASN A 99 10.97 7.24 4.49
CA ASN A 99 10.86 8.23 3.41
C ASN A 99 10.37 7.53 2.13
N PHE A 100 9.22 7.95 1.62
CA PHE A 100 8.58 7.33 0.47
C PHE A 100 9.44 7.46 -0.80
N VAL A 101 9.93 8.66 -1.10
CA VAL A 101 10.68 8.94 -2.32
C VAL A 101 12.03 8.22 -2.31
N GLU A 102 12.79 8.32 -1.21
CA GLU A 102 14.09 7.66 -1.07
C GLU A 102 13.99 6.13 -1.11
N ASN A 103 12.85 5.55 -0.74
CA ASN A 103 12.62 4.10 -0.70
C ASN A 103 11.58 3.62 -1.72
N ALA A 104 11.26 4.43 -2.73
CA ALA A 104 10.17 4.16 -3.66
C ALA A 104 10.29 2.79 -4.33
N LYS A 105 11.48 2.39 -4.73
CA LYS A 105 11.77 1.10 -5.36
C LYS A 105 11.49 -0.08 -4.42
N MET A 106 11.90 0.02 -3.15
CA MET A 106 11.59 -0.98 -2.12
C MET A 106 10.09 -1.06 -1.85
N ILE A 107 9.42 0.09 -1.73
CA ILE A 107 7.98 0.21 -1.49
C ILE A 107 7.20 -0.38 -2.67
N GLN A 108 7.66 -0.16 -3.90
CA GLN A 108 7.08 -0.75 -5.10
C GLN A 108 7.18 -2.29 -5.11
N LEU A 109 8.36 -2.83 -4.81
CA LEU A 109 8.55 -4.28 -4.70
C LEU A 109 7.68 -4.87 -3.59
N LEU A 110 7.62 -4.21 -2.43
CA LEU A 110 6.77 -4.62 -1.32
C LEU A 110 5.29 -4.64 -1.72
N HIS A 111 4.82 -3.61 -2.45
CA HIS A 111 3.47 -3.55 -2.99
C HIS A 111 3.19 -4.72 -3.94
N LYS A 112 4.10 -4.99 -4.89
CA LYS A 112 3.99 -6.14 -5.80
C LYS A 112 3.94 -7.48 -5.04
N CYS A 113 4.74 -7.64 -3.99
CA CYS A 113 4.73 -8.84 -3.15
C CYS A 113 3.39 -9.01 -2.39
N LEU A 114 2.85 -7.91 -1.88
CA LEU A 114 1.58 -7.94 -1.14
C LEU A 114 0.41 -8.35 -2.05
N VAL A 115 0.35 -7.80 -3.27
CA VAL A 115 -0.75 -8.04 -4.20
C VAL A 115 -0.54 -9.23 -5.13
N GLY A 116 0.63 -9.86 -5.13
CA GLY A 116 1.03 -10.89 -6.10
C GLY A 116 0.12 -12.13 -6.18
N ARG A 117 -0.68 -12.40 -5.15
CA ARG A 117 -1.70 -13.47 -5.14
C ARG A 117 -3.14 -12.97 -5.33
N LEU A 118 -3.34 -11.66 -5.36
CA LEU A 118 -4.68 -11.10 -5.54
C LEU A 118 -5.04 -11.14 -7.04
N LYS A 119 -6.07 -11.92 -7.36
CA LYS A 119 -6.49 -12.15 -8.76
C LYS A 119 -7.40 -11.04 -9.27
N GLY A 120 -7.42 -10.84 -10.59
CA GLY A 120 -8.41 -10.03 -11.29
C GLY A 120 -8.34 -8.53 -11.01
N GLY A 121 -7.17 -8.05 -10.62
CA GLY A 121 -6.95 -6.64 -10.33
C GLY A 121 -6.15 -5.91 -11.39
N LYS A 122 -6.11 -4.57 -11.24
CA LYS A 122 -5.25 -3.68 -12.03
C LYS A 122 -4.24 -3.03 -11.11
N LEU A 123 -3.03 -2.87 -11.62
CA LEU A 123 -1.93 -2.16 -10.98
C LEU A 123 -1.78 -0.78 -11.62
N TRP A 124 -1.56 0.24 -10.81
CA TRP A 124 -1.21 1.59 -11.23
C TRP A 124 0.02 2.05 -10.47
N VAL A 125 0.83 2.79 -11.17
CA VAL A 125 1.98 3.54 -10.62
C VAL A 125 1.75 4.98 -11.05
N ASN A 126 1.62 5.87 -10.09
CA ASN A 126 1.49 7.28 -10.37
C ASN A 126 2.83 7.98 -10.08
N ILE A 127 3.22 8.80 -11.04
CA ILE A 127 4.38 9.68 -10.95
C ILE A 127 3.84 11.10 -10.86
N ASP A 128 4.41 11.90 -9.99
CA ASP A 128 4.04 13.30 -9.88
C ASP A 128 4.71 14.11 -11.00
N ASP A 129 3.92 14.83 -11.77
CA ASP A 129 4.40 15.63 -12.91
C ASP A 129 5.29 16.81 -12.46
N SER A 130 5.18 17.24 -11.19
CA SER A 130 5.92 18.40 -10.70
C SER A 130 7.37 18.10 -10.38
N ASP A 131 7.70 16.90 -9.90
CA ASP A 131 9.04 16.51 -9.46
C ASP A 131 9.53 15.21 -10.08
N ASN A 132 8.72 14.59 -10.95
CA ASN A 132 8.98 13.31 -11.62
C ASN A 132 9.26 12.13 -10.63
N ASN A 133 8.76 12.25 -9.39
CA ASN A 133 8.89 11.23 -8.37
C ASN A 133 7.63 10.36 -8.30
N TYR A 134 7.79 9.12 -7.84
CA TYR A 134 6.65 8.27 -7.54
C TYR A 134 5.78 8.92 -6.45
N SER A 135 4.47 8.98 -6.67
CA SER A 135 3.50 9.52 -5.70
C SER A 135 2.70 8.43 -5.02
N ASN A 136 2.34 7.37 -5.74
CA ASN A 136 1.71 6.20 -5.15
C ASN A 136 1.87 4.93 -6.00
N PHE A 137 1.67 3.78 -5.33
CA PHE A 137 1.53 2.45 -5.93
C PHE A 137 0.17 1.92 -5.52
N ARG A 138 -0.67 1.59 -6.49
CA ARG A 138 -2.05 1.17 -6.25
C ARG A 138 -2.39 -0.12 -6.98
N PHE A 139 -3.11 -1.00 -6.29
CA PHE A 139 -3.78 -2.17 -6.85
C PHE A 139 -5.25 -2.12 -6.47
N ALA A 140 -6.15 -2.44 -7.39
CA ALA A 140 -7.55 -2.61 -7.05
C ALA A 140 -8.17 -3.77 -7.82
N ASN A 141 -8.97 -4.56 -7.10
CA ASN A 141 -9.88 -5.55 -7.65
C ASN A 141 -11.26 -5.42 -6.99
N ARG A 142 -12.10 -6.43 -7.15
CA ARG A 142 -13.47 -6.44 -6.61
C ARG A 142 -13.52 -6.39 -5.08
N ASP A 143 -12.56 -7.02 -4.41
CA ASP A 143 -12.61 -7.27 -2.96
C ASP A 143 -11.57 -6.46 -2.18
N TRP A 144 -10.51 -5.96 -2.86
CA TRP A 144 -9.38 -5.27 -2.28
C TRP A 144 -8.98 -4.04 -3.07
N ASN A 145 -8.57 -2.99 -2.36
CA ASN A 145 -7.79 -1.90 -2.90
C ASN A 145 -6.58 -1.71 -1.96
N VAL A 146 -5.38 -1.84 -2.52
CA VAL A 146 -4.12 -1.71 -1.78
C VAL A 146 -3.39 -0.50 -2.35
N GLU A 147 -3.07 0.47 -1.49
CA GLU A 147 -2.45 1.71 -1.91
C GLU A 147 -1.32 2.10 -0.96
N PHE A 148 -0.13 2.35 -1.52
CA PHE A 148 1.03 2.83 -0.79
C PHE A 148 1.40 4.20 -1.35
N TYR A 149 1.52 5.20 -0.49
CA TYR A 149 1.72 6.58 -0.94
C TYR A 149 2.52 7.45 0.03
N ASP A 150 3.03 8.57 -0.50
CA ASP A 150 3.68 9.62 0.28
C ASP A 150 2.65 10.36 1.14
N LYS A 151 2.56 9.95 2.42
CA LYS A 151 1.62 10.52 3.38
C LYS A 151 1.96 11.96 3.75
N LYS A 152 3.24 12.30 3.73
CA LYS A 152 3.69 13.65 4.04
C LYS A 152 3.27 14.63 2.94
N LYS A 153 3.42 14.21 1.67
CA LYS A 153 2.98 15.00 0.51
C LYS A 153 1.45 15.13 0.49
N GLU A 154 0.73 14.03 0.66
CA GLU A 154 -0.75 13.99 0.66
C GLU A 154 -1.33 14.88 1.76
N SER A 155 -0.70 14.94 2.93
CA SER A 155 -1.14 15.77 4.06
C SER A 155 -0.61 17.20 4.04
N GLU A 156 -0.02 17.66 2.94
CA GLU A 156 0.65 18.97 2.84
C GLU A 156 1.66 19.21 3.98
N SER A 157 2.44 18.19 4.30
CA SER A 157 3.45 18.17 5.37
C SER A 157 2.92 18.25 6.81
N LYS A 158 1.61 18.11 7.02
CA LYS A 158 1.00 18.07 8.38
C LYS A 158 1.25 16.72 9.09
N SER A 159 1.48 15.64 8.34
CA SER A 159 1.75 14.32 8.93
C SER A 159 3.16 14.23 9.52
N LEU A 160 3.26 13.56 10.67
CA LEU A 160 4.54 13.15 11.27
C LEU A 160 5.17 11.96 10.54
N TYR A 161 4.38 11.24 9.74
CA TYR A 161 4.78 10.06 9.00
C TYR A 161 4.95 10.39 7.52
N ASN A 162 5.91 9.73 6.88
CA ASN A 162 6.26 9.96 5.48
C ASN A 162 5.50 9.02 4.54
N THR A 163 5.33 7.76 4.93
CA THR A 163 4.72 6.73 4.08
C THR A 163 3.48 6.17 4.75
N ARG A 164 2.42 5.96 3.96
CA ARG A 164 1.25 5.18 4.36
C ARG A 164 1.12 3.93 3.50
N PHE A 165 0.92 2.82 4.18
CA PHE A 165 0.54 1.53 3.63
C PHE A 165 -0.94 1.30 3.94
N GLU A 166 -1.79 1.35 2.93
CA GLU A 166 -3.24 1.27 3.11
C GLU A 166 -3.81 0.03 2.41
N VAL A 167 -4.62 -0.73 3.15
CA VAL A 167 -5.36 -1.89 2.67
C VAL A 167 -6.85 -1.65 2.90
N ARG A 168 -7.61 -1.54 1.82
CA ARG A 168 -9.05 -1.34 1.84
C ARG A 168 -9.74 -2.67 1.58
N CYS A 169 -10.44 -3.18 2.59
CA CYS A 169 -11.31 -4.34 2.46
C CYS A 169 -12.65 -3.88 1.89
N LEU A 170 -12.94 -4.29 0.66
CA LEU A 170 -14.20 -4.01 -0.02
C LEU A 170 -15.15 -5.20 0.18
N ARG A 171 -16.48 -4.98 0.09
CA ARG A 171 -17.50 -6.03 0.25
C ARG A 171 -17.38 -6.79 1.56
N VAL A 172 -17.33 -6.04 2.63
CA VAL A 172 -17.26 -6.55 3.99
C VAL A 172 -18.42 -7.50 4.27
N LYS A 173 -18.08 -8.75 4.64
CA LYS A 173 -19.07 -9.79 4.99
C LYS A 173 -19.21 -9.97 6.50
N CYS A 174 -18.14 -9.77 7.25
CA CYS A 174 -18.11 -9.79 8.70
C CYS A 174 -18.11 -8.37 9.24
N GLN A 175 -18.90 -8.12 10.28
CA GLN A 175 -19.02 -6.77 10.87
C GLN A 175 -17.99 -6.51 11.97
N GLU A 176 -17.12 -7.48 12.29
CA GLU A 176 -16.08 -7.35 13.30
C GLU A 176 -14.81 -6.75 12.72
N PHE A 177 -14.30 -5.68 13.32
CA PHE A 177 -13.05 -5.04 12.91
C PHE A 177 -11.84 -5.96 13.02
N GLU A 178 -11.79 -6.73 14.11
CA GLU A 178 -10.72 -7.69 14.39
C GLU A 178 -10.54 -8.70 13.25
N TYR A 179 -11.64 -9.16 12.65
CA TYR A 179 -11.60 -10.04 11.49
C TYR A 179 -10.88 -9.41 10.28
N HIS A 180 -11.15 -8.13 10.02
CA HIS A 180 -10.51 -7.42 8.90
C HIS A 180 -9.05 -7.11 9.17
N ILE A 181 -8.71 -6.80 10.45
CA ILE A 181 -7.33 -6.64 10.87
C ILE A 181 -6.56 -7.95 10.70
N ASP A 182 -7.13 -9.10 11.10
CA ASP A 182 -6.50 -10.42 10.92
C ASP A 182 -6.27 -10.74 9.44
N LYS A 183 -7.26 -10.50 8.58
CA LYS A 183 -7.10 -10.66 7.14
C LYS A 183 -5.99 -9.79 6.56
N THR A 184 -5.88 -8.56 7.04
CA THR A 184 -4.81 -7.65 6.64
C THR A 184 -3.46 -8.16 7.12
N ILE A 185 -3.36 -8.66 8.36
CA ILE A 185 -2.15 -9.29 8.90
C ILE A 185 -1.73 -10.49 8.03
N ASP A 186 -2.67 -11.35 7.63
CA ASP A 186 -2.37 -12.53 6.82
C ASP A 186 -1.96 -12.15 5.39
N LEU A 187 -2.55 -11.10 4.82
CA LEU A 187 -2.11 -10.53 3.56
C LEU A 187 -0.64 -10.05 3.67
N TRP A 188 -0.29 -9.31 4.72
CA TRP A 188 1.07 -8.83 4.96
C TRP A 188 2.07 -9.97 5.16
N LYS A 189 1.73 -11.00 5.93
CA LYS A 189 2.58 -12.20 6.09
C LYS A 189 2.83 -12.91 4.76
N SER A 190 1.83 -12.92 3.86
CA SER A 190 1.99 -13.54 2.56
C SER A 190 3.00 -12.84 1.65
N ALA A 191 3.25 -11.54 1.87
CA ALA A 191 4.20 -10.77 1.06
C ALA A 191 5.61 -11.37 1.09
N THR A 192 6.07 -11.83 2.27
CA THR A 192 7.39 -12.49 2.40
C THR A 192 7.48 -13.75 1.54
N ASN A 193 6.41 -14.56 1.51
CA ASN A 193 6.38 -15.80 0.72
C ASN A 193 6.21 -15.54 -0.78
N ASN A 194 5.71 -14.36 -1.15
CA ASN A 194 5.48 -14.01 -2.55
C ASN A 194 6.71 -13.43 -3.23
N LEU A 195 7.74 -13.06 -2.49
CA LEU A 195 8.92 -12.38 -3.03
C LEU A 195 9.59 -13.19 -4.16
N GLU A 196 9.83 -14.48 -3.95
CA GLU A 196 10.43 -15.35 -4.98
C GLU A 196 9.56 -15.48 -6.24
N VAL A 197 8.23 -15.51 -6.06
CA VAL A 197 7.29 -15.59 -7.18
C VAL A 197 7.31 -14.29 -7.98
N VAL A 198 7.28 -13.15 -7.28
CA VAL A 198 7.35 -11.82 -7.92
C VAL A 198 8.68 -11.65 -8.65
N GLU A 199 9.80 -12.03 -8.03
CA GLU A 199 11.11 -11.99 -8.69
C GLU A 199 11.13 -12.79 -9.99
N LYS A 200 10.61 -14.01 -9.99
CA LYS A 200 10.53 -14.83 -11.21
C LYS A 200 9.69 -14.16 -12.31
N ILE A 201 8.55 -13.59 -11.95
CA ILE A 201 7.67 -12.91 -12.90
C ILE A 201 8.39 -11.69 -13.51
N GLU A 202 9.03 -10.87 -12.67
CA GLU A 202 9.74 -9.68 -13.14
C GLU A 202 10.98 -10.05 -13.99
N ILE A 203 11.70 -11.14 -13.64
CA ILE A 203 12.80 -11.66 -14.46
C ILE A 203 12.30 -12.07 -15.84
N GLU A 204 11.21 -12.83 -15.94
CA GLU A 204 10.68 -13.25 -17.23
C GLU A 204 10.14 -12.07 -18.06
N LYS A 205 9.60 -11.05 -17.42
CA LYS A 205 9.22 -9.79 -18.08
C LYS A 205 10.47 -9.10 -18.66
N LEU A 206 11.52 -8.94 -17.86
CA LEU A 206 12.75 -8.28 -18.28
C LEU A 206 13.48 -9.07 -19.39
N LYS A 207 13.47 -10.41 -19.37
CA LYS A 207 14.02 -11.23 -20.46
C LYS A 207 13.33 -10.95 -21.80
N ARG A 208 12.00 -10.80 -21.80
CA ARG A 208 11.26 -10.45 -23.03
C ARG A 208 11.65 -9.06 -23.55
N ILE A 209 11.88 -8.12 -22.64
CA ILE A 209 12.37 -6.79 -23.00
C ILE A 209 13.78 -6.88 -23.59
N VAL A 210 14.68 -7.69 -22.98
CA VAL A 210 16.03 -7.96 -23.54
C VAL A 210 15.94 -8.48 -24.95
N ASP A 211 15.07 -9.48 -25.20
CA ASP A 211 14.92 -10.05 -26.54
C ASP A 211 14.45 -9.02 -27.55
N GLN A 212 13.46 -8.19 -27.18
CA GLN A 212 12.94 -7.14 -28.05
C GLN A 212 13.98 -6.08 -28.34
N GLU A 213 14.65 -5.54 -27.31
CA GLU A 213 15.65 -4.49 -27.48
C GLU A 213 16.89 -4.97 -28.27
N ARG A 214 17.24 -6.25 -28.17
CA ARG A 214 18.33 -6.83 -28.99
C ARG A 214 17.96 -7.01 -30.45
N ILE A 215 16.68 -7.20 -30.75
CA ILE A 215 16.18 -7.18 -32.15
C ILE A 215 16.26 -5.74 -32.69
N ASP A 216 15.84 -4.77 -31.89
CA ASP A 216 15.78 -3.36 -32.31
C ASP A 216 17.18 -2.71 -32.40
N CYS A 217 18.13 -3.20 -31.56
CA CYS A 217 19.50 -2.66 -31.47
C CYS A 217 20.50 -3.80 -31.18
N SER A 218 21.05 -4.40 -32.24
CA SER A 218 21.90 -5.60 -32.14
C SER A 218 23.25 -5.37 -31.45
N ASP A 219 23.72 -4.13 -31.39
CA ASP A 219 25.00 -3.72 -30.77
C ASP A 219 24.81 -3.14 -29.35
N MET A 220 23.60 -3.21 -28.78
CA MET A 220 23.31 -2.73 -27.44
C MET A 220 24.19 -3.44 -26.40
N LYS A 221 24.78 -2.66 -25.50
CA LYS A 221 25.56 -3.15 -24.35
C LYS A 221 24.63 -3.47 -23.18
N PHE A 222 24.97 -4.52 -22.43
CA PHE A 222 24.24 -4.88 -21.21
C PHE A 222 24.17 -3.73 -20.18
N THR A 223 25.26 -2.93 -20.05
CA THR A 223 25.27 -1.75 -19.17
C THR A 223 24.20 -0.74 -19.57
N THR A 224 24.06 -0.45 -20.88
CA THR A 224 23.02 0.44 -21.40
C THR A 224 21.61 -0.08 -21.14
N PHE A 225 21.39 -1.40 -21.28
CA PHE A 225 20.14 -2.03 -20.90
C PHE A 225 19.82 -1.85 -19.41
N VAL A 226 20.81 -2.12 -18.54
CA VAL A 226 20.64 -1.96 -17.08
C VAL A 226 20.37 -0.51 -16.70
N ASP A 227 21.02 0.46 -17.34
CA ASP A 227 20.77 1.90 -17.10
C ASP A 227 19.34 2.29 -17.46
N ARG A 228 18.81 1.80 -18.60
CA ARG A 228 17.45 2.09 -19.05
C ARG A 228 16.37 1.48 -18.17
N HIS A 229 16.62 0.28 -17.65
CA HIS A 229 15.66 -0.51 -16.87
C HIS A 229 16.00 -0.57 -15.39
N ASN A 230 16.81 0.36 -14.89
CA ASN A 230 17.23 0.37 -13.50
C ASN A 230 16.04 0.33 -12.54
N ASP A 231 14.97 1.05 -12.83
CA ASP A 231 13.77 1.11 -11.98
C ASP A 231 12.96 -0.20 -11.96
N GLU A 232 13.17 -1.08 -12.93
CA GLU A 232 12.51 -2.39 -13.04
C GLU A 232 13.36 -3.54 -12.45
N ILE A 233 14.65 -3.30 -12.19
CA ILE A 233 15.58 -4.27 -11.60
C ILE A 233 15.65 -4.03 -10.10
N PHE A 234 14.96 -4.83 -9.32
CA PHE A 234 14.82 -4.64 -7.87
C PHE A 234 15.94 -5.30 -7.06
N THR A 235 16.37 -6.51 -7.44
CA THR A 235 17.28 -7.31 -6.60
C THR A 235 18.54 -7.72 -7.34
N ILE A 236 19.58 -8.09 -6.55
CA ILE A 236 20.83 -8.57 -7.09
C ILE A 236 20.66 -9.92 -7.83
N GLU A 237 19.71 -10.73 -7.42
CA GLU A 237 19.38 -11.99 -8.05
C GLU A 237 18.79 -11.78 -9.45
N GLN A 238 17.88 -10.82 -9.60
CA GLN A 238 17.34 -10.45 -10.92
C GLN A 238 18.46 -9.98 -11.85
N LEU A 239 19.32 -9.10 -11.38
CA LEU A 239 20.43 -8.59 -12.17
C LEU A 239 21.41 -9.71 -12.58
N ARG A 240 21.68 -10.67 -11.67
CA ARG A 240 22.52 -11.83 -11.96
C ARG A 240 21.91 -12.74 -13.01
N GLU A 241 20.62 -13.00 -12.95
CA GLU A 241 19.92 -13.81 -13.95
C GLU A 241 19.90 -13.12 -15.32
N LEU A 242 19.69 -11.82 -15.37
CA LEU A 242 19.77 -11.03 -16.62
C LEU A 242 21.19 -11.05 -17.20
N TYR A 243 22.23 -10.93 -16.34
CA TYR A 243 23.63 -11.02 -16.77
C TYR A 243 23.94 -12.36 -17.47
N LYS A 244 23.45 -13.47 -16.90
CA LYS A 244 23.58 -14.81 -17.51
C LYS A 244 22.77 -14.90 -18.81
N TYR A 245 21.53 -14.42 -18.79
CA TYR A 245 20.63 -14.46 -19.95
C TYR A 245 21.17 -13.64 -21.13
N TRP A 246 21.85 -12.53 -20.83
CA TRP A 246 22.55 -11.75 -21.86
C TRP A 246 23.69 -12.52 -22.56
N GLY A 247 24.18 -13.58 -21.94
CA GLY A 247 25.26 -14.41 -22.47
C GLY A 247 26.66 -13.86 -22.17
N LEU A 248 26.80 -12.99 -21.16
CA LEU A 248 28.10 -12.44 -20.77
C LEU A 248 29.00 -13.50 -20.15
N LYS A 249 30.27 -13.55 -20.64
CA LYS A 249 31.31 -14.40 -20.10
C LYS A 249 32.09 -13.66 -19.04
N GLY A 250 32.34 -14.30 -17.89
CA GLY A 250 33.13 -13.73 -16.81
C GLY A 250 32.40 -13.67 -15.47
N SER A 251 33.04 -13.06 -14.47
CA SER A 251 32.50 -12.95 -13.14
C SER A 251 31.45 -11.84 -13.03
N PHE A 252 30.21 -12.20 -12.70
CA PHE A 252 29.15 -11.24 -12.40
C PHE A 252 29.56 -10.24 -11.30
N ASN A 253 30.22 -10.73 -10.23
CA ASN A 253 30.61 -9.87 -9.12
C ASN A 253 31.64 -8.82 -9.54
N ALA A 254 32.63 -9.21 -10.38
CA ALA A 254 33.63 -8.27 -10.91
C ALA A 254 32.97 -7.22 -11.83
N TRP A 255 32.03 -7.66 -12.68
CA TRP A 255 31.25 -6.74 -13.51
C TRP A 255 30.41 -5.80 -12.65
N LEU A 256 29.69 -6.31 -11.65
CA LEU A 256 28.83 -5.50 -10.78
C LEU A 256 29.63 -4.46 -9.99
N GLN A 257 30.79 -4.82 -9.47
CA GLN A 257 31.66 -3.87 -8.76
C GLN A 257 32.11 -2.75 -9.69
N LYS A 258 32.55 -3.08 -10.91
CA LYS A 258 32.93 -2.10 -11.93
C LYS A 258 31.75 -1.20 -12.32
N TYR A 259 30.58 -1.81 -12.51
CA TYR A 259 29.35 -1.08 -12.86
C TYR A 259 28.96 -0.10 -11.76
N ARG A 260 28.94 -0.52 -10.48
CA ARG A 260 28.61 0.34 -9.34
C ARG A 260 29.57 1.52 -9.15
N ASN A 261 30.81 1.37 -9.53
CA ASN A 261 31.78 2.46 -9.47
C ASN A 261 31.52 3.56 -10.52
N ALA A 262 30.82 3.22 -11.60
CA ALA A 262 30.53 4.12 -12.72
C ALA A 262 29.06 4.59 -12.76
N HIS A 263 28.14 3.84 -12.14
CA HIS A 263 26.69 4.05 -12.23
C HIS A 263 26.05 3.85 -10.86
N MET A 264 25.02 4.63 -10.57
CA MET A 264 24.21 4.44 -9.36
C MET A 264 23.13 3.42 -9.66
N ILE A 265 23.26 2.22 -9.07
CA ILE A 265 22.18 1.23 -9.05
C ILE A 265 21.77 0.94 -7.62
N GLU A 266 20.52 1.15 -7.33
CA GLU A 266 19.91 0.76 -6.05
C GLU A 266 19.31 -0.64 -6.18
N LEU A 267 19.87 -1.58 -5.41
CA LEU A 267 19.36 -2.94 -5.32
C LEU A 267 18.82 -3.17 -3.90
N ILE A 268 17.62 -3.71 -3.84
CA ILE A 268 16.89 -3.90 -2.59
C ILE A 268 17.49 -5.06 -1.81
N ASN A 269 17.68 -4.85 -0.52
CA ASN A 269 18.04 -5.90 0.42
C ASN A 269 16.76 -6.61 0.89
N LYS A 270 16.65 -7.91 0.60
CA LYS A 270 15.52 -8.76 1.02
C LYS A 270 15.32 -8.79 2.53
N THR A 271 16.39 -8.69 3.32
CA THR A 271 16.31 -8.62 4.78
C THR A 271 15.56 -7.36 5.21
N GLN A 272 15.88 -6.20 4.61
CA GLN A 272 15.20 -4.94 4.91
C GLN A 272 13.71 -5.00 4.56
N LEU A 273 13.35 -5.59 3.41
CA LEU A 273 11.95 -5.77 3.02
C LEU A 273 11.20 -6.64 4.04
N ASN A 274 11.80 -7.75 4.48
CA ASN A 274 11.21 -8.62 5.49
C ASN A 274 11.07 -7.95 6.86
N GLU A 275 11.99 -7.06 7.22
CA GLU A 275 11.90 -6.26 8.45
C GLU A 275 10.71 -5.29 8.38
N VAL A 276 10.48 -4.61 7.26
CA VAL A 276 9.30 -3.76 7.08
C VAL A 276 8.01 -4.56 7.26
N VAL A 277 7.90 -5.73 6.62
CA VAL A 277 6.73 -6.62 6.79
C VAL A 277 6.52 -7.00 8.25
N LYS A 278 7.59 -7.39 8.97
CA LYS A 278 7.51 -7.76 10.40
C LYS A 278 7.02 -6.61 11.26
N GLU A 279 7.51 -5.39 11.05
CA GLU A 279 7.12 -4.23 11.83
C GLU A 279 5.68 -3.79 11.53
N VAL A 280 5.22 -3.85 10.28
CA VAL A 280 3.80 -3.63 9.94
C VAL A 280 2.91 -4.65 10.62
N VAL A 281 3.21 -5.94 10.52
CA VAL A 281 2.44 -7.01 11.19
C VAL A 281 2.41 -6.83 12.71
N LYS A 282 3.52 -6.43 13.31
CA LYS A 282 3.61 -6.14 14.75
C LYS A 282 2.73 -4.95 15.13
N SER A 283 2.77 -3.86 14.36
CA SER A 283 1.94 -2.68 14.59
C SER A 283 0.44 -3.00 14.50
N LEU A 284 0.01 -3.79 13.49
CA LEU A 284 -1.37 -4.25 13.35
C LEU A 284 -1.83 -5.12 14.52
N LYS A 285 -0.95 -6.02 15.02
CA LYS A 285 -1.25 -6.84 16.20
C LYS A 285 -1.39 -6.02 17.49
N ILE A 286 -0.58 -4.97 17.65
CA ILE A 286 -0.68 -4.05 18.79
C ILE A 286 -2.02 -3.31 18.70
N TYR A 287 -2.34 -2.74 17.55
CA TYR A 287 -3.60 -2.05 17.32
C TYR A 287 -4.84 -2.95 17.57
N LYS A 288 -4.78 -4.23 17.14
CA LYS A 288 -5.87 -5.17 17.39
C LYS A 288 -6.15 -5.40 18.88
N LYS A 289 -5.14 -5.30 19.74
CA LYS A 289 -5.23 -5.59 21.18
C LYS A 289 -5.54 -4.35 22.03
N SER A 290 -5.47 -3.16 21.45
CA SER A 290 -5.77 -1.88 22.09
C SER A 290 -7.30 -1.56 22.00
#